data_5e61d0d236acc580b04273838670ffe7
#
_entry.id   5e61d0d236acc580b04273838670ffe7
#
_cell.length_a   1.000
_cell.length_b   1.000
_cell.length_c   1.000
_cell.angle_alpha   90.00
_cell.angle_beta   90.00
_cell.angle_gamma   90.00
#
_symmetry.space_group_name_H-M   'P 1'
#
loop_
_entity.id
_entity.type
_entity.pdbx_description
1 polymer ?
#
loop_
_entity_poly.entity_id
_entity_poly.type
_entity_poly.pdbx_seq_one_letter_code
_entity_poly.pdbx_strand_id
1 'polypeptide(L)'
;CHCHPLDDLEKDALRLLGEISVDFALPEHLPGLLADMDAFIEAEIKPLEAENMQYFDKRREYARTDWENDGIPQRAWEDLLGEMRRRADAAGWLRYGLPSRFGGRDGTNLDMAVIREHLAHKGLGLHNDLQDESSIVGNFPQVIMMDRFGTDAQKKEWGEALLTGTRSMAFGLSEPGHGSDATWLETTAVPDGSGKDAAWVINGTKRWNTGVHRATHDLVFARTSGEAGQARGITAFLVPCDTPGFTVPFYWWTFNMPTDHGEVELKDVRVPADAVLGEVDHGLEVGQTFLHENRIRQAASSLGAAQYCIDRAAQYASERVVFGKPLSVNQAIQWPLVELQTEAQMVRLLVYYAAWHLDRNHHMEVSDKVSMANYRANRLVCEAADRAMQVHGGLGYSRHEPFEHIYRHHRRYRITEGAEEIQIRRVAQRMFKFGSRK
;
A
#
# COMPACT_ATOMS: atom_id res chain seq x y z
N CYS A 1 55.89 -15.34 21.25
CA CYS A 1 54.49 -15.44 21.66
C CYS A 1 53.98 -14.04 22.01
N HIS A 2 53.29 -13.39 21.08
CA HIS A 2 52.56 -12.15 21.34
C HIS A 2 51.09 -12.54 21.45
N CYS A 3 50.60 -12.51 22.67
CA CYS A 3 49.17 -12.51 22.95
C CYS A 3 48.60 -11.18 22.45
N HIS A 4 47.79 -11.24 21.40
CA HIS A 4 46.90 -10.12 21.06
C HIS A 4 45.73 -10.10 22.07
N PRO A 5 45.33 -8.94 22.52
CA PRO A 5 44.29 -8.84 23.52
C PRO A 5 42.94 -9.14 22.89
N LEU A 6 42.33 -10.28 23.26
CA LEU A 6 40.91 -10.59 23.07
C LEU A 6 39.98 -9.62 23.84
N ASP A 7 40.58 -8.82 24.74
CA ASP A 7 39.86 -7.90 25.63
C ASP A 7 39.14 -6.75 24.93
N ASP A 8 39.59 -6.30 23.77
CA ASP A 8 38.93 -5.14 23.11
C ASP A 8 37.71 -5.55 22.29
N LEU A 9 37.71 -6.75 21.70
CA LEU A 9 36.54 -7.28 20.98
C LEU A 9 35.41 -7.69 21.95
N GLU A 10 35.75 -8.21 23.14
CA GLU A 10 34.76 -8.50 24.18
C GLU A 10 34.21 -7.21 24.81
N LYS A 11 35.05 -6.18 25.02
CA LYS A 11 34.58 -4.88 25.51
C LYS A 11 33.69 -4.15 24.51
N ASP A 12 33.97 -4.21 23.21
CA ASP A 12 33.13 -3.63 22.20
C ASP A 12 31.83 -4.43 22.03
N ALA A 13 31.86 -5.75 22.15
CA ALA A 13 30.67 -6.59 22.16
C ALA A 13 29.79 -6.34 23.40
N LEU A 14 30.41 -6.18 24.59
CA LEU A 14 29.71 -5.87 25.84
C LEU A 14 29.18 -4.42 25.84
N ARG A 15 29.85 -3.49 25.17
CA ARG A 15 29.38 -2.11 24.99
C ARG A 15 28.20 -2.06 24.04
N LEU A 16 28.21 -2.83 22.95
CA LEU A 16 27.08 -3.01 22.04
C LEU A 16 25.88 -3.69 22.72
N LEU A 17 26.11 -4.63 23.64
CA LEU A 17 25.05 -5.30 24.40
C LEU A 17 24.54 -4.47 25.57
N GLY A 18 25.34 -3.54 26.13
CA GLY A 18 24.94 -2.68 27.25
C GLY A 18 24.04 -1.52 26.84
N GLU A 19 23.95 -1.17 25.56
CA GLU A 19 23.14 -0.06 25.05
C GLU A 19 21.83 -0.52 24.35
N ILE A 20 21.58 -1.83 24.24
CA ILE A 20 20.34 -2.34 23.63
C ILE A 20 19.35 -2.65 24.76
N SER A 21 18.61 -1.62 25.17
CA SER A 21 17.35 -1.82 25.86
C SER A 21 16.28 -2.19 24.84
N VAL A 22 15.84 -3.43 24.82
CA VAL A 22 14.72 -3.87 23.98
C VAL A 22 13.45 -3.74 24.82
N ASP A 23 12.64 -2.76 24.48
CA ASP A 23 11.29 -2.62 25.01
C ASP A 23 10.29 -3.07 23.97
N PHE A 24 9.54 -4.13 24.25
CA PHE A 24 8.47 -4.63 23.40
C PHE A 24 7.11 -3.98 23.69
N ALA A 25 7.03 -3.08 24.67
CA ALA A 25 5.81 -2.34 24.93
C ALA A 25 5.50 -1.39 23.77
N LEU A 26 4.24 -1.26 23.43
CA LEU A 26 3.80 -0.21 22.52
C LEU A 26 3.99 1.15 23.19
N PRO A 27 4.26 2.22 22.40
CA PRO A 27 4.28 3.60 22.92
C PRO A 27 3.02 3.88 23.77
N GLU A 28 3.20 4.55 24.91
CA GLU A 28 2.15 4.76 25.93
C GLU A 28 0.88 5.42 25.38
N HIS A 29 1.00 6.23 24.34
CA HIS A 29 -0.14 6.92 23.72
C HIS A 29 -1.01 6.01 22.86
N LEU A 30 -0.48 4.91 22.33
CA LEU A 30 -1.18 4.07 21.35
C LEU A 30 -2.42 3.36 21.90
N PRO A 31 -2.41 2.76 23.10
CA PRO A 31 -3.63 2.11 23.62
C PRO A 31 -4.82 3.07 23.73
N GLY A 32 -4.60 4.29 24.23
CA GLY A 32 -5.62 5.33 24.30
C GLY A 32 -6.09 5.77 22.91
N LEU A 33 -5.14 5.99 21.99
CA LEU A 33 -5.43 6.36 20.61
C LEU A 33 -6.33 5.33 19.90
N LEU A 34 -6.02 4.03 20.05
CA LEU A 34 -6.81 2.96 19.45
C LEU A 34 -8.22 2.87 20.05
N ALA A 35 -8.36 3.09 21.36
CA ALA A 35 -9.66 3.13 22.03
C ALA A 35 -10.52 4.31 21.52
N ASP A 36 -9.93 5.50 21.37
CA ASP A 36 -10.62 6.69 20.81
C ASP A 36 -11.03 6.44 19.35
N MET A 37 -10.17 5.79 18.58
CA MET A 37 -10.46 5.40 17.20
C MET A 37 -11.61 4.39 17.13
N ASP A 38 -11.65 3.41 18.01
CA ASP A 38 -12.76 2.45 18.10
C ASP A 38 -14.06 3.14 18.47
N ALA A 39 -14.04 4.07 19.42
CA ALA A 39 -15.21 4.87 19.76
C ALA A 39 -15.73 5.69 18.57
N PHE A 40 -14.83 6.29 17.78
CA PHE A 40 -15.19 7.00 16.54
C PHE A 40 -15.81 6.05 15.51
N ILE A 41 -15.23 4.86 15.31
CA ILE A 41 -15.78 3.86 14.38
C ILE A 41 -17.20 3.48 14.76
N GLU A 42 -17.45 3.19 16.04
CA GLU A 42 -18.78 2.81 16.52
C GLU A 42 -19.80 3.96 16.43
N ALA A 43 -19.39 5.18 16.72
CA ALA A 43 -20.29 6.34 16.74
C ALA A 43 -20.61 6.89 15.34
N GLU A 44 -19.62 6.92 14.43
CA GLU A 44 -19.72 7.67 13.16
C GLU A 44 -19.68 6.78 11.92
N ILE A 45 -18.94 5.68 11.97
CA ILE A 45 -18.70 4.86 10.76
C ILE A 45 -19.68 3.67 10.70
N LYS A 46 -19.92 2.98 11.80
CA LYS A 46 -20.83 1.84 11.84
C LYS A 46 -22.29 2.19 11.51
N PRO A 47 -22.86 3.32 11.95
CA PRO A 47 -24.17 3.74 11.48
C PRO A 47 -24.23 3.96 9.95
N LEU A 48 -23.21 4.63 9.39
CA LEU A 48 -23.10 4.86 7.95
C LEU A 48 -22.97 3.54 7.17
N GLU A 49 -22.21 2.58 7.69
CA GLU A 49 -22.10 1.22 7.14
C GLU A 49 -23.44 0.48 7.18
N ALA A 50 -24.17 0.55 8.30
CA ALA A 50 -25.45 -0.13 8.49
C ALA A 50 -26.53 0.35 7.51
N GLU A 51 -26.53 1.63 7.13
CA GLU A 51 -27.40 2.19 6.11
C GLU A 51 -27.06 1.69 4.69
N ASN A 52 -25.87 1.11 4.50
CA ASN A 52 -25.30 0.74 3.20
C ASN A 52 -24.82 -0.72 3.13
N MET A 53 -25.50 -1.64 3.82
CA MET A 53 -25.10 -3.04 4.01
C MET A 53 -24.91 -3.83 2.70
N GLN A 54 -25.53 -3.42 1.58
CA GLN A 54 -25.34 -4.06 0.28
C GLN A 54 -23.87 -4.03 -0.20
N TYR A 55 -23.07 -3.10 0.31
CA TYR A 55 -21.65 -3.01 0.01
C TYR A 55 -20.75 -3.86 0.92
N PHE A 56 -21.31 -4.45 1.99
CA PHE A 56 -20.52 -5.16 3.01
C PHE A 56 -20.96 -6.62 3.20
N ASP A 57 -22.08 -7.01 2.62
CA ASP A 57 -22.59 -8.39 2.64
C ASP A 57 -22.16 -9.23 1.41
N LYS A 58 -22.84 -10.35 1.18
CA LYS A 58 -22.60 -11.25 0.04
C LYS A 58 -22.73 -10.59 -1.34
N ARG A 59 -23.42 -9.46 -1.43
CA ARG A 59 -23.69 -8.70 -2.68
C ARG A 59 -22.56 -7.70 -2.99
N ARG A 60 -21.59 -7.51 -2.11
CA ARG A 60 -20.57 -6.46 -2.17
C ARG A 60 -19.91 -6.25 -3.53
N GLU A 61 -19.53 -7.32 -4.20
CA GLU A 61 -18.90 -7.21 -5.53
C GLU A 61 -19.87 -6.64 -6.56
N TYR A 62 -21.10 -7.13 -6.58
CA TYR A 62 -22.12 -6.67 -7.53
C TYR A 62 -22.60 -5.24 -7.21
N ALA A 63 -22.79 -4.93 -5.95
CA ALA A 63 -23.24 -3.60 -5.53
C ALA A 63 -22.18 -2.52 -5.78
N ARG A 64 -20.90 -2.87 -5.66
CA ARG A 64 -19.76 -1.94 -5.84
C ARG A 64 -19.34 -1.75 -7.29
N THR A 65 -19.69 -2.68 -8.19
CA THR A 65 -19.16 -2.76 -9.56
C THR A 65 -20.18 -2.26 -10.58
N ASP A 66 -19.75 -1.35 -11.44
CA ASP A 66 -20.50 -0.93 -12.63
C ASP A 66 -20.15 -1.86 -13.80
N TRP A 67 -20.91 -2.94 -13.92
CA TRP A 67 -20.69 -3.99 -14.90
C TRP A 67 -20.94 -3.55 -16.35
N GLU A 68 -21.74 -2.51 -16.55
CA GLU A 68 -22.06 -1.96 -17.87
C GLU A 68 -21.02 -0.93 -18.32
N ASN A 69 -20.25 -0.40 -17.37
CA ASN A 69 -19.20 0.59 -17.62
C ASN A 69 -17.82 0.01 -17.28
N ASP A 70 -17.46 -1.06 -17.98
CA ASP A 70 -16.15 -1.72 -17.95
C ASP A 70 -15.70 -2.25 -16.57
N GLY A 71 -16.64 -2.43 -15.65
CA GLY A 71 -16.39 -3.00 -14.33
C GLY A 71 -15.72 -2.05 -13.33
N ILE A 72 -15.73 -0.74 -13.59
CA ILE A 72 -15.23 0.28 -12.66
C ILE A 72 -16.10 0.40 -11.40
N PRO A 73 -15.64 1.10 -10.34
CA PRO A 73 -16.45 1.31 -9.15
C PRO A 73 -17.74 2.08 -9.44
N GLN A 74 -18.83 1.64 -8.85
CA GLN A 74 -20.10 2.38 -8.83
C GLN A 74 -19.91 3.74 -8.16
N ARG A 75 -20.48 4.78 -8.76
CA ARG A 75 -20.40 6.14 -8.23
C ARG A 75 -20.90 6.25 -6.79
N ALA A 76 -22.03 5.61 -6.47
CA ALA A 76 -22.58 5.62 -5.12
C ALA A 76 -21.68 4.96 -4.08
N TRP A 77 -20.89 3.95 -4.48
CA TRP A 77 -19.87 3.35 -3.64
C TRP A 77 -18.72 4.32 -3.36
N GLU A 78 -18.22 5.01 -4.38
CA GLU A 78 -17.16 6.03 -4.22
C GLU A 78 -17.61 7.23 -3.38
N ASP A 79 -18.87 7.66 -3.55
CA ASP A 79 -19.46 8.73 -2.75
C ASP A 79 -19.56 8.33 -1.27
N LEU A 80 -19.87 7.06 -0.96
CA LEU A 80 -19.87 6.54 0.41
C LEU A 80 -18.46 6.54 1.02
N LEU A 81 -17.45 6.12 0.26
CA LEU A 81 -16.05 6.23 0.69
C LEU A 81 -15.62 7.68 0.90
N GLY A 82 -16.12 8.59 0.07
CA GLY A 82 -15.91 10.04 0.20
C GLY A 82 -16.51 10.58 1.50
N GLU A 83 -17.73 10.16 1.86
CA GLU A 83 -18.39 10.54 3.12
C GLU A 83 -17.60 10.03 4.34
N MET A 84 -17.19 8.78 4.33
CA MET A 84 -16.35 8.21 5.38
C MET A 84 -15.07 9.04 5.59
N ARG A 85 -14.38 9.38 4.50
CA ARG A 85 -13.15 10.20 4.55
C ARG A 85 -13.43 11.60 5.11
N ARG A 86 -14.52 12.25 4.74
CA ARG A 86 -14.89 13.58 5.27
C ARG A 86 -15.15 13.53 6.77
N ARG A 87 -15.85 12.51 7.27
CA ARG A 87 -16.06 12.33 8.72
C ARG A 87 -14.74 12.08 9.44
N ALA A 88 -13.90 11.21 8.90
CA ALA A 88 -12.59 10.90 9.46
C ALA A 88 -11.66 12.13 9.47
N ASP A 89 -11.69 12.96 8.43
CA ASP A 89 -10.90 14.20 8.36
C ASP A 89 -11.39 15.24 9.39
N ALA A 90 -12.70 15.42 9.51
CA ALA A 90 -13.29 16.32 10.51
C ALA A 90 -12.95 15.90 11.95
N ALA A 91 -12.81 14.60 12.21
CA ALA A 91 -12.38 14.04 13.50
C ALA A 91 -10.85 14.04 13.69
N GLY A 92 -10.08 14.43 12.66
CA GLY A 92 -8.61 14.47 12.68
C GLY A 92 -7.94 13.11 12.55
N TRP A 93 -8.66 12.07 12.08
CA TRP A 93 -8.10 10.74 11.83
C TRP A 93 -7.46 10.61 10.46
N LEU A 94 -8.11 11.16 9.42
CA LEU A 94 -7.71 10.93 8.03
C LEU A 94 -6.25 11.33 7.77
N ARG A 95 -5.83 12.48 8.29
CA ARG A 95 -4.49 13.06 8.11
C ARG A 95 -3.49 12.67 9.22
N TYR A 96 -3.83 11.71 10.08
CA TYR A 96 -3.05 11.38 11.28
C TYR A 96 -1.53 11.25 11.01
N GLY A 97 -1.14 10.49 9.99
CA GLY A 97 0.27 10.26 9.65
C GLY A 97 0.97 11.40 8.91
N LEU A 98 0.25 12.46 8.53
CA LEU A 98 0.87 13.59 7.84
C LEU A 98 1.52 14.57 8.83
N PRO A 99 2.56 15.30 8.38
CA PRO A 99 3.09 16.43 9.14
C PRO A 99 2.01 17.46 9.51
N SER A 100 2.17 18.09 10.66
CA SER A 100 1.25 19.11 11.20
C SER A 100 1.01 20.28 10.25
N ARG A 101 2.00 20.65 9.41
CA ARG A 101 1.84 21.66 8.34
C ARG A 101 0.79 21.30 7.28
N PHE A 102 0.39 20.03 7.18
CA PHE A 102 -0.68 19.54 6.31
C PHE A 102 -1.97 19.22 7.09
N GLY A 103 -2.07 19.69 8.34
CA GLY A 103 -3.20 19.39 9.21
C GLY A 103 -3.15 17.98 9.82
N GLY A 104 -2.00 17.29 9.73
CA GLY A 104 -1.76 16.00 10.34
C GLY A 104 -1.38 16.08 11.82
N ARG A 105 -1.11 14.93 12.42
CA ARG A 105 -0.71 14.79 13.83
C ARG A 105 0.74 14.32 13.98
N ASP A 106 1.56 14.40 12.94
CA ASP A 106 2.94 13.93 12.90
C ASP A 106 3.09 12.45 13.33
N GLY A 107 2.09 11.62 13.01
CA GLY A 107 2.09 10.19 13.36
C GLY A 107 3.30 9.46 12.77
N THR A 108 3.98 8.67 13.61
CA THR A 108 5.18 7.93 13.23
C THR A 108 4.86 6.74 12.32
N ASN A 109 5.85 6.17 11.63
CA ASN A 109 5.68 4.91 10.89
C ASN A 109 5.26 3.77 11.81
N LEU A 110 5.76 3.74 13.05
CA LEU A 110 5.35 2.75 14.04
C LEU A 110 3.88 2.94 14.44
N ASP A 111 3.43 4.16 14.70
CA ASP A 111 2.01 4.45 14.97
C ASP A 111 1.14 3.96 13.81
N MET A 112 1.53 4.32 12.58
CA MET A 112 0.79 3.93 11.37
C MET A 112 0.75 2.42 11.16
N ALA A 113 1.82 1.70 11.47
CA ALA A 113 1.86 0.25 11.39
C ALA A 113 0.88 -0.39 12.41
N VAL A 114 0.90 0.07 13.66
CA VAL A 114 -0.02 -0.41 14.71
C VAL A 114 -1.48 -0.10 14.36
N ILE A 115 -1.77 1.13 13.92
CA ILE A 115 -3.12 1.53 13.50
C ILE A 115 -3.60 0.66 12.32
N ARG A 116 -2.77 0.44 11.31
CA ARG A 116 -3.14 -0.38 10.14
C ARG A 116 -3.40 -1.84 10.49
N GLU A 117 -2.58 -2.41 11.36
CA GLU A 117 -2.82 -3.76 11.89
C GLU A 117 -4.15 -3.81 12.65
N HIS A 118 -4.39 -2.86 13.56
CA HIS A 118 -5.60 -2.78 14.36
C HIS A 118 -6.87 -2.70 13.48
N LEU A 119 -6.89 -1.78 12.51
CA LEU A 119 -8.03 -1.61 11.61
C LEU A 119 -8.29 -2.85 10.76
N ALA A 120 -7.25 -3.49 10.24
CA ALA A 120 -7.40 -4.70 9.43
C ALA A 120 -7.82 -5.92 10.29
N HIS A 121 -7.40 -6.00 11.55
CA HIS A 121 -7.82 -7.03 12.49
C HIS A 121 -9.31 -6.92 12.87
N LYS A 122 -9.95 -5.77 12.69
CA LYS A 122 -11.41 -5.63 12.87
C LYS A 122 -12.22 -6.29 11.74
N GLY A 123 -11.59 -6.77 10.70
CA GLY A 123 -12.23 -7.39 9.54
C GLY A 123 -12.70 -6.40 8.49
N LEU A 124 -13.61 -6.83 7.61
CA LEU A 124 -14.18 -5.99 6.56
C LEU A 124 -15.10 -4.93 7.16
N GLY A 125 -15.05 -3.73 6.63
CA GLY A 125 -15.94 -2.65 7.02
C GLY A 125 -15.58 -1.33 6.35
N LEU A 126 -16.45 -0.35 6.49
CA LEU A 126 -16.26 0.99 5.93
C LEU A 126 -15.06 1.72 6.58
N HIS A 127 -14.70 1.35 7.81
CA HIS A 127 -13.54 1.90 8.52
C HIS A 127 -12.21 1.61 7.82
N ASN A 128 -12.14 0.52 7.04
CA ASN A 128 -10.94 0.07 6.32
C ASN A 128 -11.36 -0.76 5.11
N ASP A 129 -11.70 -0.10 4.02
CA ASP A 129 -12.12 -0.78 2.81
C ASP A 129 -10.93 -1.43 2.10
N LEU A 130 -11.05 -2.72 1.84
CA LEU A 130 -10.01 -3.48 1.16
C LEU A 130 -10.00 -3.25 -0.35
N GLN A 131 -11.13 -2.92 -0.96
CA GLN A 131 -11.22 -2.80 -2.42
C GLN A 131 -10.41 -1.61 -2.95
N ASP A 132 -10.65 -0.44 -2.36
CA ASP A 132 -10.10 0.85 -2.80
C ASP A 132 -8.95 1.32 -1.89
N GLU A 133 -8.51 0.48 -0.97
CA GLU A 133 -7.52 0.79 0.06
C GLU A 133 -7.86 2.05 0.86
N SER A 134 -9.14 2.38 0.92
CA SER A 134 -9.66 3.51 1.66
C SER A 134 -9.81 3.18 3.13
N SER A 135 -9.43 4.10 3.99
CA SER A 135 -9.49 3.92 5.43
C SER A 135 -9.77 5.24 6.12
N ILE A 136 -10.31 5.18 7.34
CA ILE A 136 -10.45 6.36 8.21
C ILE A 136 -9.11 7.02 8.52
N VAL A 137 -8.00 6.29 8.40
CA VAL A 137 -6.64 6.85 8.43
C VAL A 137 -6.05 6.78 7.03
N GLY A 138 -5.87 7.93 6.41
CA GLY A 138 -5.41 8.05 5.03
C GLY A 138 -3.96 7.62 4.81
N ASN A 139 -3.64 7.43 3.55
CA ASN A 139 -2.28 7.28 3.06
C ASN A 139 -2.11 8.26 1.90
N PHE A 140 -1.14 9.15 2.01
CA PHE A 140 -0.99 10.28 1.10
C PHE A 140 0.41 10.33 0.45
N PRO A 141 0.87 9.27 -0.23
CA PRO A 141 2.18 9.28 -0.87
C PRO A 141 2.31 10.40 -1.91
N GLN A 142 1.19 10.77 -2.58
CA GLN A 142 1.16 11.87 -3.55
C GLN A 142 1.46 13.23 -2.89
N VAL A 143 0.96 13.47 -1.67
CA VAL A 143 1.26 14.68 -0.90
C VAL A 143 2.73 14.72 -0.54
N ILE A 144 3.29 13.61 -0.08
CA ILE A 144 4.71 13.50 0.26
C ILE A 144 5.61 13.68 -0.98
N MET A 145 5.24 13.08 -2.11
CA MET A 145 5.96 13.29 -3.37
C MET A 145 5.93 14.77 -3.79
N MET A 146 4.76 15.40 -3.73
CA MET A 146 4.60 16.81 -4.08
C MET A 146 5.40 17.72 -3.15
N ASP A 147 5.38 17.46 -1.84
CA ASP A 147 6.16 18.23 -0.85
C ASP A 147 7.67 18.10 -1.10
N ARG A 148 8.14 16.91 -1.46
CA ARG A 148 9.55 16.62 -1.65
C ARG A 148 10.10 17.10 -3.00
N PHE A 149 9.36 16.92 -4.07
CA PHE A 149 9.84 17.10 -5.44
C PHE A 149 9.18 18.25 -6.20
N GLY A 150 8.02 18.73 -5.74
CA GLY A 150 7.30 19.81 -6.41
C GLY A 150 8.04 21.17 -6.31
N THR A 151 7.87 21.99 -7.32
CA THR A 151 8.22 23.41 -7.27
C THR A 151 7.30 24.15 -6.28
N ASP A 152 7.67 25.35 -5.85
CA ASP A 152 6.82 26.14 -4.94
C ASP A 152 5.43 26.42 -5.55
N ALA A 153 5.34 26.60 -6.85
CA ALA A 153 4.09 26.76 -7.57
C ALA A 153 3.25 25.48 -7.53
N GLN A 154 3.85 24.33 -7.83
CA GLN A 154 3.18 23.03 -7.74
C GLN A 154 2.75 22.70 -6.31
N LYS A 155 3.58 22.93 -5.29
CA LYS A 155 3.22 22.71 -3.88
C LYS A 155 2.01 23.53 -3.48
N LYS A 156 1.96 24.80 -3.89
CA LYS A 156 0.85 25.70 -3.63
C LYS A 156 -0.44 25.24 -4.31
N GLU A 157 -0.34 24.78 -5.56
CA GLU A 157 -1.48 24.37 -6.37
C GLU A 157 -2.04 23.01 -5.93
N TRP A 158 -1.16 22.06 -5.60
CA TRP A 158 -1.52 20.67 -5.38
C TRP A 158 -1.71 20.27 -3.91
N GLY A 159 -1.06 20.97 -2.96
CA GLY A 159 -0.99 20.52 -1.57
C GLY A 159 -2.35 20.24 -0.96
N GLU A 160 -3.19 21.28 -0.81
CA GLU A 160 -4.54 21.11 -0.25
C GLU A 160 -5.49 20.38 -1.22
N ALA A 161 -5.27 20.54 -2.53
CA ALA A 161 -6.11 19.91 -3.54
C ALA A 161 -6.02 18.36 -3.51
N LEU A 162 -4.83 17.80 -3.23
CA LEU A 162 -4.66 16.35 -3.01
C LEU A 162 -5.32 15.86 -1.72
N LEU A 163 -5.26 16.68 -0.66
CA LEU A 163 -5.86 16.34 0.64
C LEU A 163 -7.37 16.34 0.61
N THR A 164 -7.97 17.29 -0.10
CA THR A 164 -9.42 17.42 -0.24
C THR A 164 -10.00 16.55 -1.36
N GLY A 165 -9.14 15.98 -2.21
CA GLY A 165 -9.55 15.19 -3.37
C GLY A 165 -10.06 16.02 -4.56
N THR A 166 -9.92 17.35 -4.53
CA THR A 166 -10.24 18.22 -5.70
C THR A 166 -9.26 18.01 -6.85
N ARG A 167 -8.05 17.52 -6.54
CA ARG A 167 -7.13 16.91 -7.49
C ARG A 167 -6.78 15.51 -7.03
N SER A 168 -6.60 14.62 -7.99
CA SER A 168 -6.19 13.25 -7.76
C SER A 168 -5.17 12.83 -8.82
N MET A 169 -4.34 11.86 -8.47
CA MET A 169 -3.22 11.46 -9.30
C MET A 169 -3.18 9.93 -9.39
N ALA A 170 -3.35 9.40 -10.60
CA ALA A 170 -3.02 8.02 -10.92
C ALA A 170 -1.49 7.86 -11.03
N PHE A 171 -1.00 6.62 -11.19
CA PHE A 171 0.44 6.34 -11.19
C PHE A 171 0.82 5.47 -12.40
N GLY A 172 1.34 6.11 -13.44
CA GLY A 172 1.64 5.54 -14.75
C GLY A 172 3.12 5.16 -14.92
N LEU A 173 3.61 4.15 -14.18
CA LEU A 173 4.99 3.65 -14.29
C LEU A 173 5.09 2.40 -15.15
N SER A 174 4.29 1.36 -14.85
CA SER A 174 4.34 0.06 -15.52
C SER A 174 3.87 0.13 -16.97
N GLU A 175 4.43 -0.74 -17.80
CA GLU A 175 4.09 -0.87 -19.22
C GLU A 175 3.76 -2.31 -19.58
N PRO A 176 3.13 -2.58 -20.73
CA PRO A 176 2.83 -3.95 -21.17
C PRO A 176 4.04 -4.90 -21.16
N GLY A 177 5.22 -4.42 -21.55
CA GLY A 177 6.46 -5.18 -21.57
C GLY A 177 7.29 -5.10 -20.29
N HIS A 178 7.08 -4.11 -19.43
CA HIS A 178 7.99 -3.72 -18.36
C HIS A 178 7.27 -3.39 -17.05
N GLY A 179 7.24 -4.34 -16.11
CA GLY A 179 6.69 -4.15 -14.76
C GLY A 179 7.80 -4.07 -13.71
N SER A 180 8.39 -5.21 -13.36
CA SER A 180 9.43 -5.30 -12.31
C SER A 180 10.72 -4.53 -12.64
N ASP A 181 11.05 -4.38 -13.91
CA ASP A 181 12.19 -3.58 -14.38
C ASP A 181 11.73 -2.32 -15.11
N ALA A 182 11.37 -1.32 -14.31
CA ALA A 182 10.92 -0.02 -14.82
C ALA A 182 12.01 0.76 -15.58
N THR A 183 13.29 0.34 -15.47
CA THR A 183 14.38 1.00 -16.21
C THR A 183 14.32 0.72 -17.72
N TRP A 184 13.55 -0.28 -18.13
CA TRP A 184 13.35 -0.65 -19.53
C TRP A 184 12.09 -0.05 -20.17
N LEU A 185 11.39 0.86 -19.49
CA LEU A 185 10.18 1.49 -20.03
C LEU A 185 10.43 2.07 -21.43
N GLU A 186 9.42 1.95 -22.31
CA GLU A 186 9.44 2.34 -23.72
C GLU A 186 8.74 3.66 -23.98
N THR A 187 7.87 4.13 -23.07
CA THR A 187 7.24 5.46 -23.18
C THR A 187 8.30 6.53 -23.24
N THR A 188 8.20 7.40 -24.25
CA THR A 188 9.15 8.48 -24.50
C THR A 188 8.52 9.86 -24.30
N ALA A 189 9.32 10.84 -23.92
CA ALA A 189 8.95 12.23 -23.93
C ALA A 189 10.05 13.05 -24.63
N VAL A 190 9.68 13.79 -25.66
CA VAL A 190 10.60 14.63 -26.41
C VAL A 190 10.26 16.11 -26.22
N PRO A 191 11.24 17.00 -26.07
CA PRO A 191 10.99 18.43 -25.95
C PRO A 191 10.41 19.00 -27.26
N ASP A 192 9.43 19.90 -27.11
CA ASP A 192 8.79 20.61 -28.20
C ASP A 192 8.70 22.11 -27.88
N GLY A 193 9.06 22.96 -28.84
CA GLY A 193 9.06 24.41 -28.68
C GLY A 193 10.20 24.94 -27.79
N SER A 194 10.13 26.22 -27.47
CA SER A 194 11.12 26.91 -26.63
C SER A 194 10.51 28.13 -25.92
N GLY A 195 11.17 28.60 -24.86
CA GLY A 195 10.73 29.75 -24.09
C GLY A 195 9.38 29.52 -23.43
N LYS A 196 8.41 30.41 -23.67
CA LYS A 196 7.06 30.30 -23.05
C LYS A 196 6.21 29.15 -23.64
N ASP A 197 6.54 28.68 -24.83
CA ASP A 197 5.86 27.62 -25.55
C ASP A 197 6.58 26.26 -25.37
N ALA A 198 7.59 26.22 -24.51
CA ALA A 198 8.30 24.99 -24.19
C ALA A 198 7.35 23.93 -23.61
N ALA A 199 7.41 22.74 -24.17
CA ALA A 199 6.53 21.63 -23.86
C ALA A 199 7.27 20.31 -24.00
N TRP A 200 6.59 19.23 -23.62
CA TRP A 200 6.97 17.85 -23.89
C TRP A 200 5.87 17.15 -24.67
N VAL A 201 6.25 16.32 -25.61
CA VAL A 201 5.34 15.43 -26.35
C VAL A 201 5.62 14.01 -25.90
N ILE A 202 4.60 13.37 -25.33
CA ILE A 202 4.69 12.05 -24.71
C ILE A 202 3.99 11.03 -25.59
N ASN A 203 4.67 9.91 -25.87
CA ASN A 203 4.14 8.78 -26.63
C ASN A 203 4.45 7.47 -25.92
N GLY A 204 3.48 6.56 -25.82
CA GLY A 204 3.64 5.23 -25.21
C GLY A 204 2.36 4.65 -24.67
N THR A 205 2.51 3.58 -23.87
CA THR A 205 1.39 2.88 -23.23
C THR A 205 1.74 2.61 -21.77
N LYS A 206 0.80 2.88 -20.86
CA LYS A 206 0.91 2.54 -19.46
C LYS A 206 -0.14 1.52 -19.06
N ARG A 207 0.18 0.70 -18.06
CA ARG A 207 -0.68 -0.38 -17.60
C ARG A 207 -0.78 -0.40 -16.09
N TRP A 208 -1.94 -0.78 -15.60
CA TRP A 208 -2.27 -0.84 -14.18
C TRP A 208 -2.36 0.53 -13.52
N ASN A 209 -2.81 1.55 -14.26
CA ASN A 209 -2.96 2.91 -13.73
C ASN A 209 -4.18 2.95 -12.78
N THR A 210 -3.90 2.69 -11.50
CA THR A 210 -4.93 2.58 -10.46
C THR A 210 -5.64 3.91 -10.25
N GLY A 211 -6.98 3.86 -10.29
CA GLY A 211 -7.83 5.02 -10.04
C GLY A 211 -7.92 6.01 -11.20
N VAL A 212 -7.38 5.68 -12.39
CA VAL A 212 -7.38 6.58 -13.56
C VAL A 212 -8.79 6.93 -14.04
N HIS A 213 -9.83 6.11 -13.76
CA HIS A 213 -11.22 6.40 -14.09
C HIS A 213 -11.76 7.69 -13.44
N ARG A 214 -11.17 8.14 -12.35
CA ARG A 214 -11.55 9.35 -11.59
C ARG A 214 -10.40 10.33 -11.38
N ALA A 215 -9.20 9.98 -11.82
CA ALA A 215 -8.03 10.82 -11.65
C ALA A 215 -8.14 12.11 -12.50
N THR A 216 -7.76 13.23 -11.92
CA THR A 216 -7.60 14.47 -12.68
C THR A 216 -6.32 14.46 -13.49
N HIS A 217 -5.30 13.77 -12.99
CA HIS A 217 -3.99 13.65 -13.64
C HIS A 217 -3.45 12.24 -13.48
N ASP A 218 -2.56 11.87 -14.38
CA ASP A 218 -1.71 10.69 -14.28
C ASP A 218 -0.25 11.10 -14.12
N LEU A 219 0.44 10.54 -13.14
CA LEU A 219 1.88 10.72 -12.99
C LEU A 219 2.59 9.75 -13.92
N VAL A 220 2.86 10.20 -15.14
CA VAL A 220 3.45 9.40 -16.21
C VAL A 220 4.97 9.44 -16.16
N PHE A 221 5.61 8.28 -16.15
CA PHE A 221 7.06 8.15 -16.26
C PHE A 221 7.44 7.87 -17.71
N ALA A 222 8.30 8.70 -18.28
CA ALA A 222 8.73 8.59 -19.68
C ALA A 222 10.24 8.79 -19.80
N ARG A 223 10.84 8.14 -20.80
CA ARG A 223 12.26 8.32 -21.12
C ARG A 223 12.46 9.63 -21.88
N THR A 224 13.31 10.46 -21.34
CA THR A 224 13.71 11.77 -21.89
C THR A 224 15.13 11.75 -22.44
N SER A 225 15.96 10.81 -21.96
CA SER A 225 17.35 10.65 -22.42
C SER A 225 17.91 9.27 -22.09
N GLY A 226 19.16 9.01 -22.48
CA GLY A 226 19.88 7.75 -22.16
C GLY A 226 19.31 6.53 -22.89
N GLU A 227 19.77 5.36 -22.47
CA GLU A 227 19.45 4.08 -23.08
C GLU A 227 18.49 3.24 -22.19
N ALA A 228 17.77 2.29 -22.79
CA ALA A 228 16.99 1.29 -22.09
C ALA A 228 17.84 0.56 -21.04
N GLY A 229 17.28 0.29 -19.86
CA GLY A 229 17.98 -0.32 -18.73
C GLY A 229 18.74 0.67 -17.84
N GLN A 230 18.84 1.93 -18.22
CA GLN A 230 19.42 2.98 -17.37
C GLN A 230 18.33 3.60 -16.48
N ALA A 231 18.62 3.76 -15.20
CA ALA A 231 17.71 4.41 -14.25
C ALA A 231 17.63 5.94 -14.46
N ARG A 232 18.74 6.56 -14.88
CA ARG A 232 18.77 7.97 -15.33
C ARG A 232 18.18 8.07 -16.73
N GLY A 233 17.64 9.24 -17.04
CA GLY A 233 16.98 9.52 -18.31
C GLY A 233 15.49 9.22 -18.30
N ILE A 234 14.90 8.97 -17.14
CA ILE A 234 13.45 8.84 -16.95
C ILE A 234 12.96 10.06 -16.18
N THR A 235 11.91 10.68 -16.66
CA THR A 235 11.28 11.89 -16.08
C THR A 235 9.84 11.58 -15.67
N ALA A 236 9.37 12.17 -14.58
CA ALA A 236 7.99 12.07 -14.11
C ALA A 236 7.20 13.31 -14.53
N PHE A 237 6.03 13.10 -15.17
CA PHE A 237 5.18 14.15 -15.70
C PHE A 237 3.79 14.12 -15.08
N LEU A 238 3.29 15.26 -14.63
CA LEU A 238 1.90 15.47 -14.23
C LEU A 238 1.07 15.71 -15.50
N VAL A 239 0.42 14.67 -16.01
CA VAL A 239 -0.35 14.69 -17.25
C VAL A 239 -1.83 14.79 -16.91
N PRO A 240 -2.54 15.91 -17.29
CA PRO A 240 -4.00 15.95 -17.15
C PRO A 240 -4.66 14.84 -17.97
N CYS A 241 -5.59 14.10 -17.36
CA CYS A 241 -6.24 12.96 -18.02
C CYS A 241 -7.17 13.37 -19.18
N ASP A 242 -7.51 14.64 -19.29
CA ASP A 242 -8.30 15.24 -20.39
C ASP A 242 -7.44 15.83 -21.52
N THR A 243 -6.11 15.66 -21.45
CA THR A 243 -5.20 16.14 -22.51
C THR A 243 -5.47 15.39 -23.81
N PRO A 244 -5.57 16.09 -24.96
CA PRO A 244 -5.71 15.44 -26.26
C PRO A 244 -4.64 14.36 -26.47
N GLY A 245 -5.05 13.18 -26.91
CA GLY A 245 -4.16 12.02 -27.11
C GLY A 245 -3.96 11.13 -25.87
N PHE A 246 -4.43 11.53 -24.67
CA PHE A 246 -4.54 10.66 -23.51
C PHE A 246 -5.86 9.88 -23.60
N THR A 247 -5.79 8.56 -23.62
CA THR A 247 -6.98 7.71 -23.69
C THR A 247 -6.86 6.51 -22.73
N VAL A 248 -8.01 6.05 -22.23
CA VAL A 248 -8.12 4.83 -21.45
C VAL A 248 -9.01 3.87 -22.22
N PRO A 249 -8.43 2.98 -23.09
CA PRO A 249 -9.21 2.13 -23.97
C PRO A 249 -10.05 1.08 -23.24
N PHE A 250 -9.61 0.63 -22.07
CA PHE A 250 -10.35 -0.32 -21.23
C PHE A 250 -9.78 -0.39 -19.83
N TYR A 251 -10.51 -1.05 -18.92
CA TYR A 251 -10.09 -1.37 -17.57
C TYR A 251 -9.86 -2.88 -17.44
N TRP A 252 -8.75 -3.26 -16.82
CA TRP A 252 -8.39 -4.64 -16.58
C TRP A 252 -9.30 -5.26 -15.52
N TRP A 253 -10.15 -6.19 -15.87
CA TRP A 253 -10.88 -6.99 -14.90
C TRP A 253 -9.89 -7.85 -14.14
N THR A 254 -9.79 -7.58 -12.85
CA THR A 254 -8.82 -8.25 -11.99
C THR A 254 -9.48 -9.34 -11.16
N PHE A 255 -8.67 -10.07 -10.42
CA PHE A 255 -9.15 -11.05 -9.45
C PHE A 255 -10.06 -10.42 -8.37
N ASN A 256 -9.94 -9.13 -8.14
CA ASN A 256 -10.73 -8.34 -7.21
C ASN A 256 -11.56 -7.29 -7.98
N MET A 257 -12.90 -7.37 -7.92
CA MET A 257 -13.83 -6.45 -8.56
C MET A 257 -14.56 -5.58 -7.51
N PRO A 258 -14.91 -4.32 -7.81
CA PRO A 258 -14.71 -3.58 -9.06
C PRO A 258 -13.24 -3.37 -9.39
N THR A 259 -12.94 -3.14 -10.66
CA THR A 259 -11.60 -2.78 -11.10
C THR A 259 -11.43 -1.26 -11.19
N ASP A 260 -10.22 -0.80 -10.88
CA ASP A 260 -9.80 0.60 -11.03
C ASP A 260 -8.48 0.72 -11.81
N HIS A 261 -8.05 -0.38 -12.44
CA HIS A 261 -6.76 -0.48 -13.13
C HIS A 261 -6.94 -0.28 -14.63
N GLY A 262 -6.65 0.94 -15.13
CA GLY A 262 -6.76 1.26 -16.55
C GLY A 262 -5.52 0.85 -17.36
N GLU A 263 -5.75 0.56 -18.65
CA GLU A 263 -4.74 0.67 -19.71
C GLU A 263 -4.77 2.12 -20.19
N VAL A 264 -3.61 2.77 -20.31
CA VAL A 264 -3.49 4.17 -20.76
C VAL A 264 -2.67 4.19 -22.03
N GLU A 265 -3.22 4.79 -23.09
CA GLU A 265 -2.51 5.07 -24.32
C GLU A 265 -2.23 6.57 -24.44
N LEU A 266 -1.00 6.90 -24.77
CA LEU A 266 -0.47 8.27 -24.94
C LEU A 266 -0.03 8.42 -26.38
N LYS A 267 -0.74 9.26 -27.14
CA LYS A 267 -0.45 9.52 -28.55
C LYS A 267 -0.32 11.02 -28.76
N ASP A 268 0.90 11.48 -28.96
CA ASP A 268 1.26 12.88 -29.12
C ASP A 268 0.70 13.78 -28.00
N VAL A 269 0.71 13.26 -26.76
CA VAL A 269 0.23 13.97 -25.58
C VAL A 269 1.18 15.13 -25.27
N ARG A 270 0.69 16.36 -25.45
CA ARG A 270 1.48 17.57 -25.26
C ARG A 270 1.21 18.17 -23.89
N VAL A 271 2.25 18.29 -23.07
CA VAL A 271 2.18 18.91 -21.74
C VAL A 271 3.19 20.08 -21.65
N PRO A 272 2.92 21.12 -20.86
CA PRO A 272 3.84 22.24 -20.69
C PRO A 272 5.13 21.80 -19.97
N ALA A 273 6.19 22.58 -20.09
CA ALA A 273 7.50 22.26 -19.52
C ALA A 273 7.46 22.13 -17.99
N ASP A 274 6.58 22.86 -17.32
CA ASP A 274 6.37 22.83 -15.86
C ASP A 274 5.50 21.66 -15.38
N ALA A 275 5.05 20.78 -16.28
CA ALA A 275 4.41 19.52 -15.91
C ALA A 275 5.39 18.50 -15.28
N VAL A 276 6.69 18.74 -15.34
CA VAL A 276 7.69 17.86 -14.71
C VAL A 276 7.57 17.93 -13.19
N LEU A 277 7.44 16.77 -12.54
CA LEU A 277 7.55 16.63 -11.09
C LEU A 277 8.97 16.17 -10.73
N GLY A 278 9.69 17.01 -10.00
CA GLY A 278 11.12 16.82 -9.71
C GLY A 278 12.02 17.33 -10.82
N GLU A 279 13.11 16.63 -11.08
CA GLU A 279 14.11 17.00 -12.08
C GLU A 279 14.00 16.12 -13.32
N VAL A 280 14.28 16.70 -14.49
CA VAL A 280 14.40 15.95 -15.75
C VAL A 280 15.46 14.87 -15.59
N ASP A 281 15.18 13.68 -16.13
CA ASP A 281 16.05 12.48 -16.06
C ASP A 281 16.15 11.81 -14.65
N HIS A 282 15.43 12.30 -13.63
CA HIS A 282 15.45 11.79 -12.25
C HIS A 282 14.10 11.28 -11.74
N GLY A 283 13.14 11.03 -12.62
CA GLY A 283 11.77 10.66 -12.24
C GLY A 283 11.64 9.39 -11.39
N LEU A 284 12.55 8.41 -11.53
CA LEU A 284 12.48 7.19 -10.71
C LEU A 284 12.68 7.46 -9.20
N GLU A 285 13.31 8.54 -8.80
CA GLU A 285 13.44 8.95 -7.40
C GLU A 285 12.07 9.34 -6.83
N VAL A 286 11.25 10.00 -7.64
CA VAL A 286 9.85 10.32 -7.32
C VAL A 286 9.05 9.04 -7.14
N GLY A 287 9.14 8.10 -8.09
CA GLY A 287 8.44 6.82 -8.03
C GLY A 287 8.82 5.96 -6.83
N GLN A 288 10.08 5.96 -6.42
CA GLN A 288 10.53 5.20 -5.26
C GLN A 288 9.92 5.70 -3.94
N THR A 289 9.65 6.99 -3.80
CA THR A 289 8.98 7.54 -2.62
C THR A 289 7.58 6.92 -2.47
N PHE A 290 6.80 6.86 -3.55
CA PHE A 290 5.49 6.20 -3.56
C PHE A 290 5.56 4.73 -3.11
N LEU A 291 6.50 3.98 -3.67
CA LEU A 291 6.65 2.55 -3.39
C LEU A 291 7.01 2.26 -1.91
N HIS A 292 7.87 3.07 -1.31
CA HIS A 292 8.29 2.87 0.08
C HIS A 292 7.17 3.11 1.08
N GLU A 293 6.40 4.19 0.90
CA GLU A 293 5.25 4.50 1.74
C GLU A 293 4.18 3.39 1.71
N ASN A 294 3.96 2.79 0.55
CA ASN A 294 2.97 1.75 0.40
C ASN A 294 3.39 0.40 1.00
N ARG A 295 4.65 0.02 0.94
CA ARG A 295 5.12 -1.31 1.36
C ARG A 295 4.90 -1.61 2.84
N ILE A 296 5.24 -0.68 3.73
CA ILE A 296 5.06 -0.90 5.18
C ILE A 296 3.57 -0.89 5.55
N ARG A 297 2.78 -0.05 4.89
CA ARG A 297 1.33 -0.03 5.03
C ARG A 297 0.69 -1.36 4.64
N GLN A 298 1.06 -1.90 3.48
CA GLN A 298 0.57 -3.21 3.02
C GLN A 298 0.95 -4.33 4.00
N ALA A 299 2.19 -4.32 4.50
CA ALA A 299 2.66 -5.31 5.47
C ALA A 299 1.83 -5.31 6.75
N ALA A 300 1.56 -4.12 7.31
CA ALA A 300 0.77 -3.98 8.53
C ALA A 300 -0.70 -4.37 8.32
N SER A 301 -1.32 -3.96 7.20
CA SER A 301 -2.69 -4.35 6.85
C SER A 301 -2.82 -5.86 6.62
N SER A 302 -1.84 -6.47 5.94
CA SER A 302 -1.81 -7.91 5.72
C SER A 302 -1.66 -8.70 7.02
N LEU A 303 -0.83 -8.22 7.94
CA LEU A 303 -0.68 -8.82 9.27
C LEU A 303 -2.00 -8.81 10.06
N GLY A 304 -2.67 -7.65 10.12
CA GLY A 304 -3.96 -7.53 10.83
C GLY A 304 -5.04 -8.41 10.21
N ALA A 305 -5.14 -8.46 8.88
CA ALA A 305 -6.08 -9.32 8.17
C ALA A 305 -5.76 -10.82 8.36
N ALA A 306 -4.48 -11.20 8.44
CA ALA A 306 -4.07 -12.56 8.76
C ALA A 306 -4.51 -12.95 10.17
N GLN A 307 -4.27 -12.09 11.17
CA GLN A 307 -4.70 -12.33 12.54
C GLN A 307 -6.22 -12.47 12.63
N TYR A 308 -6.98 -11.61 11.95
CA TYR A 308 -8.42 -11.76 11.85
C TYR A 308 -8.84 -13.15 11.34
N CYS A 309 -8.24 -13.62 10.26
CA CYS A 309 -8.53 -14.95 9.71
C CYS A 309 -8.19 -16.09 10.67
N ILE A 310 -7.06 -15.99 11.37
CA ILE A 310 -6.62 -16.98 12.34
C ILE A 310 -7.60 -17.05 13.52
N ASP A 311 -7.97 -15.91 14.09
CA ASP A 311 -8.88 -15.83 15.24
C ASP A 311 -10.27 -16.35 14.89
N ARG A 312 -10.80 -15.98 13.73
CA ARG A 312 -12.09 -16.49 13.22
C ARG A 312 -12.06 -18.00 13.02
N ALA A 313 -10.98 -18.53 12.45
CA ALA A 313 -10.84 -19.97 12.25
C ALA A 313 -10.74 -20.72 13.58
N ALA A 314 -9.99 -20.20 14.55
CA ALA A 314 -9.86 -20.80 15.90
C ALA A 314 -11.18 -20.77 16.66
N GLN A 315 -11.91 -19.66 16.59
CA GLN A 315 -13.24 -19.52 17.19
C GLN A 315 -14.21 -20.55 16.60
N TYR A 316 -14.35 -20.56 15.26
CA TYR A 316 -15.24 -21.50 14.58
C TYR A 316 -14.90 -22.96 14.90
N ALA A 317 -13.62 -23.33 14.90
CA ALA A 317 -13.19 -24.68 15.24
C ALA A 317 -13.56 -25.07 16.67
N SER A 318 -13.59 -24.14 17.60
CA SER A 318 -13.94 -24.36 18.99
C SER A 318 -15.45 -24.54 19.21
N GLU A 319 -16.27 -23.88 18.39
CA GLU A 319 -17.73 -23.90 18.45
C GLU A 319 -18.34 -25.03 17.61
N ARG A 320 -17.74 -25.34 16.45
CA ARG A 320 -18.26 -26.35 15.52
C ARG A 320 -18.08 -27.74 16.02
N VAL A 321 -19.19 -28.45 16.30
CA VAL A 321 -19.20 -29.85 16.69
C VAL A 321 -19.33 -30.76 15.46
N VAL A 322 -18.40 -31.72 15.30
CA VAL A 322 -18.41 -32.80 14.30
C VAL A 322 -18.05 -34.12 14.97
N PHE A 323 -18.72 -35.19 14.60
CA PHE A 323 -18.55 -36.49 15.23
C PHE A 323 -18.63 -36.43 16.77
N GLY A 324 -19.52 -35.57 17.30
CA GLY A 324 -19.79 -35.43 18.73
C GLY A 324 -18.74 -34.67 19.55
N LYS A 325 -17.76 -34.02 18.90
CA LYS A 325 -16.70 -33.26 19.56
C LYS A 325 -16.45 -31.93 18.80
N PRO A 326 -15.95 -30.88 19.49
CA PRO A 326 -15.49 -29.67 18.82
C PRO A 326 -14.45 -29.99 17.73
N LEU A 327 -14.50 -29.29 16.62
CA LEU A 327 -13.56 -29.48 15.52
C LEU A 327 -12.10 -29.22 15.96
N SER A 328 -11.92 -28.31 16.92
CA SER A 328 -10.63 -27.94 17.53
C SER A 328 -9.88 -29.07 18.25
N VAL A 329 -10.52 -30.22 18.55
CA VAL A 329 -9.78 -31.35 19.15
C VAL A 329 -8.89 -32.09 18.16
N ASN A 330 -9.04 -31.84 16.88
CA ASN A 330 -8.25 -32.50 15.84
C ASN A 330 -6.91 -31.76 15.60
N GLN A 331 -5.80 -32.52 15.73
CA GLN A 331 -4.45 -31.96 15.48
C GLN A 331 -4.27 -31.40 14.07
N ALA A 332 -4.93 -32.00 13.05
CA ALA A 332 -4.94 -31.47 11.68
C ALA A 332 -5.55 -30.07 11.55
N ILE A 333 -6.35 -29.65 12.52
CA ILE A 333 -6.90 -28.29 12.62
C ILE A 333 -5.98 -27.41 13.48
N GLN A 334 -5.52 -27.93 14.62
CA GLN A 334 -4.70 -27.19 15.58
C GLN A 334 -3.34 -26.77 14.97
N TRP A 335 -2.58 -27.72 14.43
CA TRP A 335 -1.20 -27.48 14.02
C TRP A 335 -1.06 -26.38 12.96
N PRO A 336 -1.82 -26.38 11.85
CA PRO A 336 -1.70 -25.30 10.88
C PRO A 336 -2.07 -23.92 11.45
N LEU A 337 -3.04 -23.84 12.39
CA LEU A 337 -3.40 -22.57 13.02
C LEU A 337 -2.33 -22.10 14.00
N VAL A 338 -1.67 -23.02 14.72
CA VAL A 338 -0.55 -22.69 15.61
C VAL A 338 0.65 -22.20 14.82
N GLU A 339 0.98 -22.83 13.69
CA GLU A 339 2.07 -22.37 12.80
C GLU A 339 1.78 -20.97 12.25
N LEU A 340 0.56 -20.71 11.77
CA LEU A 340 0.14 -19.38 11.30
C LEU A 340 0.19 -18.33 12.42
N GLN A 341 -0.25 -18.68 13.64
CA GLN A 341 -0.19 -17.79 14.79
C GLN A 341 1.26 -17.46 15.17
N THR A 342 2.14 -18.47 15.15
CA THR A 342 3.58 -18.30 15.41
C THR A 342 4.20 -17.38 14.37
N GLU A 343 3.89 -17.60 13.10
CA GLU A 343 4.38 -16.74 12.02
C GLU A 343 3.83 -15.31 12.13
N ALA A 344 2.55 -15.15 12.51
CA ALA A 344 1.96 -13.82 12.73
C ALA A 344 2.73 -13.04 13.81
N GLN A 345 3.15 -13.70 14.89
CA GLN A 345 3.99 -13.06 15.92
C GLN A 345 5.36 -12.64 15.37
N MET A 346 6.02 -13.52 14.62
CA MET A 346 7.31 -13.19 14.00
C MET A 346 7.20 -12.02 13.01
N VAL A 347 6.16 -12.04 12.17
CA VAL A 347 5.90 -10.99 11.20
C VAL A 347 5.55 -9.66 11.88
N ARG A 348 4.78 -9.68 12.97
CA ARG A 348 4.46 -8.49 13.77
C ARG A 348 5.74 -7.81 14.28
N LEU A 349 6.62 -8.58 14.91
CA LEU A 349 7.90 -8.07 15.38
C LEU A 349 8.73 -7.49 14.23
N LEU A 350 8.74 -8.12 13.07
CA LEU A 350 9.47 -7.65 11.90
C LEU A 350 8.86 -6.36 11.30
N VAL A 351 7.53 -6.25 11.25
CA VAL A 351 6.82 -5.04 10.78
C VAL A 351 7.10 -3.86 11.70
N TYR A 352 6.96 -4.05 13.02
CA TYR A 352 7.21 -2.99 13.99
C TYR A 352 8.69 -2.59 14.03
N TYR A 353 9.60 -3.54 13.93
CA TYR A 353 11.03 -3.28 13.80
C TYR A 353 11.36 -2.46 12.55
N ALA A 354 10.77 -2.81 11.40
CA ALA A 354 10.98 -2.07 10.16
C ALA A 354 10.41 -0.64 10.26
N ALA A 355 9.21 -0.48 10.82
CA ALA A 355 8.56 0.82 11.04
C ALA A 355 9.37 1.70 12.01
N TRP A 356 9.82 1.13 13.14
CA TRP A 356 10.66 1.83 14.12
C TRP A 356 12.00 2.32 13.51
N HIS A 357 12.59 1.52 12.62
CA HIS A 357 13.78 1.91 11.89
C HIS A 357 13.52 3.02 10.87
N LEU A 358 12.36 3.01 10.17
CA LEU A 358 11.97 4.07 9.25
C LEU A 358 11.83 5.43 9.94
N ASP A 359 11.43 5.45 11.21
CA ASP A 359 11.32 6.69 11.99
C ASP A 359 12.69 7.29 12.38
N ARG A 360 13.78 6.53 12.23
CA ARG A 360 15.13 6.90 12.72
C ARG A 360 16.20 6.95 11.65
N ASN A 361 15.95 6.36 10.49
CA ASN A 361 16.96 6.19 9.46
C ASN A 361 16.40 6.57 8.09
N HIS A 362 17.29 6.90 7.17
CA HIS A 362 16.87 7.13 5.79
C HIS A 362 16.27 5.86 5.18
N HIS A 363 15.15 6.00 4.45
CA HIS A 363 14.38 4.87 3.91
C HIS A 363 15.21 3.87 3.07
N MET A 364 16.26 4.34 2.38
CA MET A 364 17.15 3.46 1.61
C MET A 364 17.99 2.52 2.49
N GLU A 365 18.33 2.94 3.70
CA GLU A 365 19.12 2.16 4.65
C GLU A 365 18.34 1.01 5.26
N VAL A 366 17.03 1.16 5.34
CA VAL A 366 16.11 0.18 5.94
C VAL A 366 15.28 -0.58 4.90
N SER A 367 15.53 -0.36 3.62
CA SER A 367 14.73 -0.92 2.52
C SER A 367 14.69 -2.46 2.49
N ASP A 368 15.73 -3.14 2.97
CA ASP A 368 15.78 -4.58 3.13
C ASP A 368 14.81 -5.07 4.22
N LYS A 369 14.74 -4.38 5.37
CA LYS A 369 13.83 -4.69 6.47
C LYS A 369 12.37 -4.52 6.06
N VAL A 370 12.07 -3.41 5.37
CA VAL A 370 10.73 -3.16 4.80
C VAL A 370 10.35 -4.24 3.79
N SER A 371 11.30 -4.66 2.93
CA SER A 371 11.07 -5.73 1.96
C SER A 371 10.80 -7.07 2.65
N MET A 372 11.57 -7.43 3.70
CA MET A 372 11.33 -8.64 4.49
C MET A 372 9.93 -8.63 5.11
N ALA A 373 9.54 -7.53 5.76
CA ALA A 373 8.24 -7.37 6.38
C ALA A 373 7.10 -7.50 5.34
N ASN A 374 7.24 -6.81 4.19
CA ASN A 374 6.22 -6.78 3.15
C ASN A 374 5.96 -8.18 2.56
N TYR A 375 6.98 -8.89 2.03
CA TYR A 375 6.71 -10.17 1.39
C TYR A 375 6.27 -11.26 2.39
N ARG A 376 6.77 -11.24 3.64
CA ARG A 376 6.34 -12.21 4.66
C ARG A 376 4.89 -11.99 5.08
N ALA A 377 4.50 -10.76 5.36
CA ALA A 377 3.13 -10.42 5.73
C ALA A 377 2.11 -10.76 4.62
N ASN A 378 2.48 -10.49 3.36
CA ASN A 378 1.60 -10.75 2.22
C ASN A 378 1.46 -12.25 1.91
N ARG A 379 2.47 -13.08 2.20
CA ARG A 379 2.34 -14.55 2.17
C ARG A 379 1.45 -15.04 3.29
N LEU A 380 1.72 -14.59 4.51
CA LEU A 380 0.98 -14.99 5.70
C LEU A 380 -0.53 -14.78 5.56
N VAL A 381 -0.97 -13.61 5.08
CA VAL A 381 -2.41 -13.32 4.95
C VAL A 381 -3.09 -14.22 3.92
N CYS A 382 -2.41 -14.54 2.81
CA CYS A 382 -2.95 -15.47 1.82
C CYS A 382 -3.12 -16.89 2.41
N GLU A 383 -2.13 -17.36 3.16
CA GLU A 383 -2.16 -18.67 3.82
C GLU A 383 -3.22 -18.72 4.95
N ALA A 384 -3.33 -17.64 5.74
CA ALA A 384 -4.31 -17.52 6.80
C ALA A 384 -5.76 -17.49 6.27
N ALA A 385 -6.00 -16.74 5.19
CA ALA A 385 -7.32 -16.67 4.57
C ALA A 385 -7.73 -18.02 3.94
N ASP A 386 -6.81 -18.69 3.23
CA ASP A 386 -7.03 -20.04 2.69
C ASP A 386 -7.34 -21.04 3.82
N ARG A 387 -6.57 -21.01 4.91
CA ARG A 387 -6.81 -21.89 6.07
C ARG A 387 -8.14 -21.59 6.74
N ALA A 388 -8.53 -20.33 6.86
CA ALA A 388 -9.82 -19.95 7.44
C ALA A 388 -10.99 -20.47 6.56
N MET A 389 -10.91 -20.35 5.24
CA MET A 389 -11.88 -20.96 4.33
C MET A 389 -11.98 -22.46 4.55
N GLN A 390 -10.85 -23.15 4.61
CA GLN A 390 -10.80 -24.61 4.79
C GLN A 390 -11.43 -25.05 6.11
N VAL A 391 -11.16 -24.37 7.22
CA VAL A 391 -11.70 -24.67 8.55
C VAL A 391 -13.22 -24.48 8.60
N HIS A 392 -13.74 -23.43 7.95
CA HIS A 392 -15.17 -23.16 7.87
C HIS A 392 -15.91 -24.08 6.88
N GLY A 393 -15.22 -24.84 6.04
CA GLY A 393 -15.81 -25.75 5.07
C GLY A 393 -16.66 -25.04 4.02
N GLY A 394 -17.84 -25.56 3.71
CA GLY A 394 -18.75 -24.96 2.71
C GLY A 394 -19.15 -23.51 3.04
N LEU A 395 -19.29 -23.17 4.31
CA LEU A 395 -19.55 -21.80 4.76
C LEU A 395 -18.38 -20.87 4.39
N GLY A 396 -17.13 -21.29 4.64
CA GLY A 396 -15.93 -20.54 4.31
C GLY A 396 -15.72 -20.32 2.81
N TYR A 397 -16.23 -21.22 1.97
CA TYR A 397 -16.20 -21.07 0.52
C TYR A 397 -17.31 -20.13 0.00
N SER A 398 -18.28 -19.81 0.82
CA SER A 398 -19.38 -18.91 0.48
C SER A 398 -19.03 -17.45 0.70
N ARG A 399 -19.70 -16.54 -0.02
CA ARG A 399 -19.58 -15.08 0.15
C ARG A 399 -20.24 -14.56 1.44
N HIS A 400 -20.80 -15.43 2.26
CA HIS A 400 -21.32 -15.08 3.59
C HIS A 400 -20.20 -14.89 4.61
N GLU A 401 -19.02 -15.47 4.35
CA GLU A 401 -17.79 -15.19 5.10
C GLU A 401 -16.85 -14.30 4.28
N PRO A 402 -15.97 -13.52 4.92
CA PRO A 402 -15.14 -12.53 4.24
C PRO A 402 -13.85 -13.09 3.65
N PHE A 403 -13.52 -14.37 3.88
CA PHE A 403 -12.18 -14.92 3.63
C PHE A 403 -11.76 -14.87 2.17
N GLU A 404 -12.70 -15.18 1.23
CA GLU A 404 -12.40 -15.13 -0.20
C GLU A 404 -12.08 -13.70 -0.65
N HIS A 405 -12.77 -12.69 -0.09
CA HIS A 405 -12.52 -11.29 -0.40
C HIS A 405 -11.18 -10.83 0.17
N ILE A 406 -10.86 -11.20 1.42
CA ILE A 406 -9.56 -10.94 2.04
C ILE A 406 -8.44 -11.57 1.21
N TYR A 407 -8.61 -12.85 0.80
CA TYR A 407 -7.64 -13.54 -0.05
C TYR A 407 -7.42 -12.81 -1.38
N ARG A 408 -8.49 -12.50 -2.12
CA ARG A 408 -8.42 -11.84 -3.43
C ARG A 408 -7.75 -10.48 -3.33
N HIS A 409 -8.11 -9.69 -2.33
CA HIS A 409 -7.51 -8.38 -2.10
C HIS A 409 -6.03 -8.49 -1.81
N HIS A 410 -5.65 -9.24 -0.78
CA HIS A 410 -4.26 -9.30 -0.33
C HIS A 410 -3.34 -10.10 -1.28
N ARG A 411 -3.93 -10.99 -2.13
CA ARG A 411 -3.14 -11.73 -3.13
C ARG A 411 -2.40 -10.81 -4.09
N ARG A 412 -2.96 -9.64 -4.40
CA ARG A 412 -2.31 -8.65 -5.25
C ARG A 412 -1.06 -8.05 -4.61
N TYR A 413 -0.98 -7.94 -3.29
CA TYR A 413 0.16 -7.37 -2.58
C TYR A 413 1.46 -8.19 -2.72
N ARG A 414 1.35 -9.44 -3.16
CA ARG A 414 2.51 -10.25 -3.57
C ARG A 414 3.03 -9.86 -4.95
N ILE A 415 2.34 -8.97 -5.67
CA ILE A 415 2.64 -8.56 -7.04
C ILE A 415 2.91 -7.07 -7.12
N THR A 416 2.05 -6.24 -6.49
CA THR A 416 2.13 -4.78 -6.55
C THR A 416 3.30 -4.22 -5.73
N GLU A 417 3.67 -2.99 -5.99
CA GLU A 417 4.79 -2.26 -5.34
C GLU A 417 6.15 -3.00 -5.44
N GLY A 418 6.30 -3.77 -6.52
CA GLY A 418 7.40 -4.71 -6.73
C GLY A 418 7.06 -6.10 -6.19
N ALA A 419 6.96 -7.07 -7.11
CA ALA A 419 6.64 -8.46 -6.81
C ALA A 419 7.51 -9.03 -5.68
N GLU A 420 7.02 -10.06 -4.98
CA GLU A 420 7.75 -10.64 -3.84
C GLU A 420 9.17 -11.09 -4.20
N GLU A 421 9.41 -11.50 -5.45
CA GLU A 421 10.74 -11.82 -5.96
C GLU A 421 11.66 -10.59 -5.99
N ILE A 422 11.11 -9.41 -6.32
CA ILE A 422 11.85 -8.14 -6.28
C ILE A 422 12.15 -7.73 -4.83
N GLN A 423 11.22 -7.97 -3.90
CA GLN A 423 11.44 -7.75 -2.48
C GLN A 423 12.58 -8.66 -1.96
N ILE A 424 12.53 -9.95 -2.29
CA ILE A 424 13.56 -10.92 -1.92
C ILE A 424 14.91 -10.55 -2.57
N ARG A 425 14.91 -10.16 -3.85
CA ARG A 425 16.12 -9.67 -4.54
C ARG A 425 16.74 -8.47 -3.83
N ARG A 426 15.93 -7.54 -3.31
CA ARG A 426 16.42 -6.38 -2.55
C ARG A 426 17.16 -6.81 -1.29
N VAL A 427 16.63 -7.78 -0.56
CA VAL A 427 17.30 -8.38 0.61
C VAL A 427 18.61 -9.05 0.20
N ALA A 428 18.58 -9.86 -0.87
CA ALA A 428 19.76 -10.54 -1.38
C ALA A 428 20.86 -9.55 -1.82
N GLN A 429 20.50 -8.45 -2.48
CA GLN A 429 21.45 -7.39 -2.85
C GLN A 429 22.19 -6.84 -1.63
N ARG A 430 21.50 -6.65 -0.50
CA ARG A 430 22.10 -6.18 0.75
C ARG A 430 23.02 -7.23 1.36
N MET A 431 22.56 -8.49 1.41
CA MET A 431 23.33 -9.62 1.99
C MET A 431 24.59 -9.95 1.20
N PHE A 432 24.50 -10.01 -0.10
CA PHE A 432 25.59 -10.48 -0.99
C PHE A 432 26.34 -9.32 -1.67
N LYS A 433 25.99 -8.07 -1.39
CA LYS A 433 26.66 -6.85 -1.90
C LYS A 433 26.81 -6.83 -3.42
N PHE A 434 25.79 -7.31 -4.17
CA PHE A 434 25.76 -7.22 -5.63
C PHE A 434 24.78 -6.13 -6.10
N GLY A 435 24.95 -5.66 -7.35
CA GLY A 435 24.04 -4.68 -7.97
C GLY A 435 24.30 -3.21 -7.58
N SER A 436 25.24 -2.91 -6.70
CA SER A 436 25.80 -1.56 -6.58
C SER A 436 26.79 -1.35 -7.72
N ARG A 437 26.33 -0.89 -8.88
CA ARG A 437 27.28 -0.29 -9.84
C ARG A 437 27.87 0.95 -9.16
N LYS A 438 29.21 0.95 -9.07
CA LYS A 438 30.00 2.11 -8.66
C LYS A 438 29.72 3.31 -9.54
#